data_8e9a5fe628870207aa9669982f5f65f7
#
_entry.id   8e9a5fe628870207aa9669982f5f65f7
#
_cell.length_a   1.000
_cell.length_b   1.000
_cell.length_c   1.000
_cell.angle_alpha   90.00
_cell.angle_beta   90.00
_cell.angle_gamma   90.00
#
_symmetry.space_group_name_H-M   'P 1'
#
loop_
_entity.id
_entity.type
_entity.pdbx_description
1 polymer ?
#
loop_
_entity_poly.entity_id
_entity_poly.type
_entity_poly.pdbx_seq_one_letter_code
_entity_poly.pdbx_strand_id
1 'polypeptide(L)'
;MELAQLKMVKAVAQTDSVAQAALQLHCVPSNITTRIKQLESELGTPLFIRAGRGLAISAAGEVFLDYCERILALVEESKRAVDSNAIPRGKLRIGAVESSASGRLPPLLAEYHRRYPQVELELVTGAWAQLLDDLQHHRIDAALVAAGGKRPKLEQSVVYSERLVLITSASSAPIEDARDLAGRTLLVWPPGCPYRAALENWLKPHDIKPAIASYASWGTIIGCVSAGIGVALAPEGILARYEQANQLTSYRFDELAAVDNLLFWHKDTQRHLARDAFAGLLRETFG
;
A
#
# COMPACT_ATOMS: atom_id res chain seq x y z
N MET A 1 2.24 9.08 31.28
CA MET A 1 2.64 9.21 29.87
C MET A 1 2.10 10.52 29.28
N GLU A 2 2.96 11.35 28.65
CA GLU A 2 2.63 12.66 28.11
C GLU A 2 3.00 12.75 26.62
N LEU A 3 2.29 13.56 25.83
CA LEU A 3 2.59 13.76 24.40
C LEU A 3 4.02 14.27 24.13
N ALA A 4 4.57 15.05 25.08
CA ALA A 4 5.95 15.51 24.98
C ALA A 4 6.94 14.34 25.03
N GLN A 5 6.68 13.33 25.86
CA GLN A 5 7.53 12.12 25.94
C GLN A 5 7.47 11.31 24.64
N LEU A 6 6.28 11.18 24.00
CA LEU A 6 6.14 10.50 22.71
C LEU A 6 6.93 11.22 21.61
N LYS A 7 6.91 12.56 21.58
CA LYS A 7 7.72 13.36 20.63
C LYS A 7 9.23 13.14 20.88
N MET A 8 9.65 13.03 22.14
CA MET A 8 11.05 12.79 22.49
C MET A 8 11.51 11.39 22.07
N VAL A 9 10.69 10.35 22.30
CA VAL A 9 10.99 8.98 21.83
C VAL A 9 11.16 8.98 20.32
N LYS A 10 10.22 9.58 19.57
CA LYS A 10 10.30 9.68 18.11
C LYS A 10 11.55 10.40 17.64
N ALA A 11 11.87 11.56 18.21
CA ALA A 11 13.04 12.36 17.82
C ALA A 11 14.36 11.62 18.09
N VAL A 12 14.47 10.92 19.24
CA VAL A 12 15.67 10.14 19.56
C VAL A 12 15.80 8.93 18.64
N ALA A 13 14.71 8.24 18.32
CA ALA A 13 14.71 7.10 17.39
C ALA A 13 15.11 7.51 15.97
N GLN A 14 14.72 8.72 15.52
CA GLN A 14 15.04 9.22 14.19
C GLN A 14 16.48 9.72 14.05
N THR A 15 17.11 10.15 15.16
CA THR A 15 18.45 10.77 15.14
C THR A 15 19.55 9.90 15.75
N ASP A 16 19.18 8.79 16.39
CA ASP A 16 20.07 7.94 17.21
C ASP A 16 20.90 8.73 18.24
N SER A 17 20.43 9.94 18.58
CA SER A 17 21.19 10.91 19.40
C SER A 17 20.27 11.80 20.23
N VAL A 18 20.45 11.73 21.53
CA VAL A 18 19.75 12.64 22.48
C VAL A 18 20.09 14.09 22.21
N ALA A 19 21.35 14.38 21.84
CA ALA A 19 21.80 15.76 21.56
C ALA A 19 21.13 16.33 20.30
N GLN A 20 21.04 15.53 19.21
CA GLN A 20 20.37 15.95 17.98
C GLN A 20 18.86 16.08 18.19
N ALA A 21 18.24 15.14 18.89
CA ALA A 21 16.82 15.22 19.25
C ALA A 21 16.52 16.47 20.09
N ALA A 22 17.43 16.87 20.99
CA ALA A 22 17.28 18.08 21.80
C ALA A 22 17.31 19.35 20.95
N LEU A 23 18.18 19.42 19.94
CA LEU A 23 18.21 20.51 18.97
C LEU A 23 16.90 20.57 18.17
N GLN A 24 16.42 19.44 17.68
CA GLN A 24 15.17 19.35 16.92
C GLN A 24 13.94 19.79 17.74
N LEU A 25 13.92 19.45 19.03
CA LEU A 25 12.81 19.77 19.93
C LEU A 25 13.00 21.08 20.71
N HIS A 26 14.04 21.85 20.41
CA HIS A 26 14.36 23.11 21.11
C HIS A 26 14.40 22.98 22.64
N CYS A 27 15.03 21.93 23.14
CA CYS A 27 15.18 21.68 24.58
C CYS A 27 16.60 21.22 24.95
N VAL A 28 16.88 21.05 26.25
CA VAL A 28 18.18 20.56 26.70
C VAL A 28 18.23 19.03 26.73
N PRO A 29 19.38 18.41 26.41
CA PRO A 29 19.55 16.93 26.38
C PRO A 29 19.17 16.24 27.68
N SER A 30 19.42 16.86 28.84
CA SER A 30 19.05 16.30 30.15
C SER A 30 17.53 16.16 30.32
N ASN A 31 16.74 17.08 29.76
CA ASN A 31 15.28 16.98 29.79
C ASN A 31 14.79 15.73 29.03
N ILE A 32 15.30 15.49 27.81
CA ILE A 32 14.96 14.29 27.03
C ILE A 32 15.32 13.02 27.81
N THR A 33 16.55 12.95 28.33
CA THR A 33 17.02 11.80 29.08
C THR A 33 16.14 11.51 30.30
N THR A 34 15.78 12.53 31.05
CA THR A 34 14.95 12.40 32.25
C THR A 34 13.53 11.94 31.89
N ARG A 35 12.93 12.58 30.85
CA ARG A 35 11.56 12.26 30.43
C ARG A 35 11.44 10.87 29.80
N ILE A 36 12.42 10.42 29.03
CA ILE A 36 12.45 9.05 28.50
C ILE A 36 12.62 8.05 29.64
N LYS A 37 13.53 8.26 30.61
CA LYS A 37 13.67 7.37 31.76
C LYS A 37 12.41 7.27 32.61
N GLN A 38 11.69 8.38 32.79
CA GLN A 38 10.39 8.37 33.49
C GLN A 38 9.37 7.50 32.73
N LEU A 39 9.32 7.63 31.41
CA LEU A 39 8.45 6.83 30.56
C LEU A 39 8.84 5.33 30.60
N GLU A 40 10.12 5.01 30.48
CA GLU A 40 10.63 3.64 30.59
C GLU A 40 10.30 3.02 31.94
N SER A 41 10.41 3.80 33.03
CA SER A 41 10.02 3.37 34.38
C SER A 41 8.50 3.13 34.47
N GLU A 42 7.68 3.96 33.87
CA GLU A 42 6.21 3.78 33.81
C GLU A 42 5.82 2.52 33.01
N LEU A 43 6.52 2.26 31.90
CA LEU A 43 6.29 1.12 31.03
C LEU A 43 6.92 -0.20 31.56
N GLY A 44 7.83 -0.09 32.52
CA GLY A 44 8.56 -1.25 33.09
C GLY A 44 9.57 -1.87 32.11
N THR A 45 9.92 -1.19 31.01
CA THR A 45 10.83 -1.73 30.00
C THR A 45 11.64 -0.60 29.35
N PRO A 46 12.95 -0.84 29.02
CA PRO A 46 13.75 0.14 28.32
C PRO A 46 13.33 0.22 26.85
N LEU A 47 13.15 1.47 26.36
CA LEU A 47 12.88 1.76 24.96
C LEU A 47 14.15 1.95 24.14
N PHE A 48 15.25 2.31 24.82
CA PHE A 48 16.56 2.49 24.21
C PHE A 48 17.63 1.70 24.94
N ILE A 49 18.61 1.22 24.19
CA ILE A 49 19.79 0.50 24.67
C ILE A 49 21.07 1.22 24.24
N ARG A 50 22.16 1.06 24.98
CA ARG A 50 23.46 1.56 24.57
C ARG A 50 24.03 0.72 23.43
N ALA A 51 24.40 1.38 22.34
CA ALA A 51 25.06 0.75 21.19
C ALA A 51 26.37 1.51 20.93
N GLY A 52 27.48 0.97 21.33
CA GLY A 52 28.78 1.62 21.21
C GLY A 52 28.81 2.98 21.93
N ARG A 53 29.05 4.05 21.19
CA ARG A 53 29.05 5.44 21.70
C ARG A 53 27.68 6.14 21.62
N GLY A 54 26.65 5.49 21.05
CA GLY A 54 25.31 6.04 20.84
C GLY A 54 24.20 5.29 21.57
N LEU A 55 22.99 5.67 21.25
CA LEU A 55 21.76 5.02 21.65
C LEU A 55 21.14 4.31 20.44
N ALA A 56 20.65 3.08 20.63
CA ALA A 56 19.83 2.38 19.65
C ALA A 56 18.45 2.08 20.26
N ILE A 57 17.45 2.05 19.43
CA ILE A 57 16.11 1.65 19.86
C ILE A 57 16.09 0.16 20.21
N SER A 58 15.39 -0.24 21.28
CA SER A 58 15.21 -1.64 21.66
C SER A 58 14.04 -2.25 20.88
N ALA A 59 13.91 -3.60 20.88
CA ALA A 59 12.75 -4.26 20.28
C ALA A 59 11.40 -3.77 20.88
N ALA A 60 11.36 -3.53 22.20
CA ALA A 60 10.21 -2.91 22.84
C ALA A 60 10.01 -1.45 22.41
N GLY A 61 11.12 -0.73 22.20
CA GLY A 61 11.13 0.63 21.69
C GLY A 61 10.58 0.74 20.29
N GLU A 62 10.91 -0.19 19.39
CA GLU A 62 10.36 -0.23 18.01
C GLU A 62 8.84 -0.40 18.03
N VAL A 63 8.34 -1.35 18.82
CA VAL A 63 6.89 -1.53 19.00
C VAL A 63 6.24 -0.27 19.54
N PHE A 64 6.86 0.34 20.58
CA PHE A 64 6.32 1.57 21.18
C PHE A 64 6.40 2.78 20.26
N LEU A 65 7.43 2.88 19.42
CA LEU A 65 7.59 3.95 18.43
C LEU A 65 6.43 3.96 17.43
N ASP A 66 6.00 2.79 16.94
CA ASP A 66 4.82 2.69 16.07
C ASP A 66 3.57 3.30 16.74
N TYR A 67 3.34 3.00 18.02
CA TYR A 67 2.25 3.61 18.78
C TYR A 67 2.45 5.12 18.99
N CYS A 68 3.68 5.57 19.26
CA CYS A 68 3.97 7.01 19.38
C CYS A 68 3.60 7.77 18.10
N GLU A 69 3.99 7.26 16.94
CA GLU A 69 3.70 7.88 15.65
C GLU A 69 2.19 7.97 15.40
N ARG A 70 1.47 6.89 15.69
CA ARG A 70 0.01 6.82 15.54
C ARG A 70 -0.71 7.80 16.46
N ILE A 71 -0.35 7.85 17.74
CA ILE A 71 -0.93 8.78 18.73
C ILE A 71 -0.67 10.23 18.30
N LEU A 72 0.57 10.55 17.93
CA LEU A 72 0.92 11.90 17.50
C LEU A 72 0.18 12.31 16.22
N ALA A 73 0.04 11.38 15.26
CA ALA A 73 -0.74 11.62 14.04
C ALA A 73 -2.22 11.88 14.36
N LEU A 74 -2.82 11.11 15.28
CA LEU A 74 -4.21 11.28 15.71
C LEU A 74 -4.43 12.62 16.43
N VAL A 75 -3.47 13.07 17.22
CA VAL A 75 -3.50 14.40 17.86
C VAL A 75 -3.50 15.52 16.82
N GLU A 76 -2.66 15.43 15.80
CA GLU A 76 -2.64 16.43 14.72
C GLU A 76 -3.90 16.35 13.85
N GLU A 77 -4.45 15.17 13.64
CA GLU A 77 -5.73 14.96 12.95
C GLU A 77 -6.88 15.62 13.73
N SER A 78 -6.96 15.39 15.05
CA SER A 78 -8.02 15.98 15.89
C SER A 78 -8.03 17.51 15.86
N LYS A 79 -6.85 18.15 15.83
CA LYS A 79 -6.75 19.61 15.67
C LYS A 79 -7.29 20.08 14.32
N ARG A 80 -7.02 19.33 13.25
CA ARG A 80 -7.51 19.66 11.91
C ARG A 80 -9.01 19.41 11.75
N ALA A 81 -9.55 18.39 12.42
CA ALA A 81 -10.96 18.04 12.33
C ALA A 81 -11.90 19.14 12.85
N VAL A 82 -11.43 19.95 13.82
CA VAL A 82 -12.22 21.06 14.39
C VAL A 82 -12.03 22.38 13.65
N ASP A 83 -11.10 22.48 12.69
CA ASP A 83 -10.88 23.65 11.86
C ASP A 83 -11.83 23.61 10.63
N SER A 84 -12.90 24.42 10.66
CA SER A 84 -13.91 24.47 9.60
C SER A 84 -13.38 24.99 8.24
N ASN A 85 -12.25 25.71 8.24
CA ASN A 85 -11.63 26.30 7.06
C ASN A 85 -10.34 25.58 6.65
N ALA A 86 -10.08 24.40 7.22
CA ALA A 86 -8.85 23.66 6.95
C ALA A 86 -8.76 23.20 5.49
N ILE A 87 -7.65 23.53 4.85
CA ILE A 87 -7.26 22.97 3.54
C ILE A 87 -6.50 21.66 3.75
N PRO A 88 -6.53 20.73 2.76
CA PRO A 88 -5.72 19.52 2.81
C PRO A 88 -4.23 19.84 3.00
N ARG A 89 -3.63 19.33 4.09
CA ARG A 89 -2.21 19.54 4.45
C ARG A 89 -1.71 18.44 5.38
N GLY A 90 -0.40 18.33 5.52
CA GLY A 90 0.27 17.33 6.36
C GLY A 90 0.45 16.01 5.64
N LYS A 91 0.77 14.94 6.37
CA LYS A 91 1.11 13.64 5.77
C LYS A 91 -0.14 12.86 5.39
N LEU A 92 -0.11 12.24 4.21
CA LEU A 92 -1.10 11.29 3.70
C LEU A 92 -0.37 10.04 3.20
N ARG A 93 -0.61 8.90 3.86
CA ARG A 93 -0.05 7.60 3.48
C ARG A 93 -1.11 6.76 2.77
N ILE A 94 -0.90 6.47 1.50
CA ILE A 94 -1.78 5.63 0.70
C ILE A 94 -1.09 4.30 0.40
N GLY A 95 -1.75 3.20 0.74
CA GLY A 95 -1.36 1.88 0.29
C GLY A 95 -2.00 1.57 -1.06
N ALA A 96 -1.28 0.94 -1.99
CA ALA A 96 -1.87 0.45 -3.22
C ALA A 96 -1.21 -0.84 -3.69
N VAL A 97 -2.00 -1.75 -4.29
CA VAL A 97 -1.42 -2.90 -4.99
C VAL A 97 -0.63 -2.42 -6.21
N GLU A 98 0.41 -3.16 -6.62
CA GLU A 98 1.33 -2.73 -7.67
C GLU A 98 0.61 -2.37 -8.98
N SER A 99 -0.42 -3.13 -9.37
CA SER A 99 -1.19 -2.84 -10.59
C SER A 99 -1.85 -1.47 -10.58
N SER A 100 -2.40 -1.05 -9.45
CA SER A 100 -2.96 0.30 -9.29
C SER A 100 -1.86 1.36 -9.21
N ALA A 101 -0.82 1.11 -8.41
CA ALA A 101 0.27 2.04 -8.17
C ALA A 101 1.05 2.39 -9.47
N SER A 102 1.35 1.39 -10.30
CA SER A 102 2.09 1.59 -11.56
C SER A 102 1.18 1.90 -12.75
N GLY A 103 -0.03 1.31 -12.80
CA GLY A 103 -0.92 1.43 -13.96
C GLY A 103 -1.82 2.67 -13.94
N ARG A 104 -2.44 2.98 -12.82
CA ARG A 104 -3.55 3.96 -12.73
C ARG A 104 -3.20 5.22 -11.96
N LEU A 105 -2.45 5.09 -10.86
CA LEU A 105 -2.22 6.21 -9.95
C LEU A 105 -1.25 7.30 -10.44
N PRO A 106 -0.21 7.09 -11.27
CA PRO A 106 0.78 8.13 -11.54
C PRO A 106 0.21 9.46 -12.05
N PRO A 107 -0.71 9.51 -13.03
CA PRO A 107 -1.31 10.79 -13.46
C PRO A 107 -2.14 11.44 -12.35
N LEU A 108 -2.85 10.64 -11.55
CA LEU A 108 -3.67 11.11 -10.43
C LEU A 108 -2.80 11.68 -9.31
N LEU A 109 -1.67 11.04 -9.00
CA LEU A 109 -0.72 11.52 -7.99
C LEU A 109 -0.12 12.87 -8.39
N ALA A 110 0.21 13.04 -9.68
CA ALA A 110 0.70 14.32 -10.20
C ALA A 110 -0.36 15.42 -10.06
N GLU A 111 -1.62 15.14 -10.40
CA GLU A 111 -2.73 16.08 -10.26
C GLU A 111 -3.04 16.38 -8.80
N TYR A 112 -2.98 15.36 -7.92
CA TYR A 112 -3.17 15.53 -6.50
C TYR A 112 -2.11 16.46 -5.89
N HIS A 113 -0.83 16.24 -6.24
CA HIS A 113 0.27 17.09 -5.80
C HIS A 113 0.11 18.54 -6.27
N ARG A 114 -0.35 18.73 -7.50
CA ARG A 114 -0.61 20.07 -8.06
C ARG A 114 -1.75 20.80 -7.32
N ARG A 115 -2.85 20.09 -6.96
CA ARG A 115 -4.00 20.68 -6.26
C ARG A 115 -3.73 20.92 -4.78
N TYR A 116 -2.93 20.06 -4.16
CA TYR A 116 -2.69 20.06 -2.70
C TYR A 116 -1.20 20.04 -2.35
N PRO A 117 -0.46 21.10 -2.69
CA PRO A 117 1.01 21.13 -2.53
C PRO A 117 1.48 21.10 -1.06
N GLN A 118 0.57 21.31 -0.10
CA GLN A 118 0.88 21.23 1.33
C GLN A 118 0.67 19.82 1.91
N VAL A 119 0.27 18.85 1.08
CA VAL A 119 0.17 17.45 1.48
C VAL A 119 1.45 16.72 1.11
N GLU A 120 2.11 16.16 2.12
CA GLU A 120 3.21 15.20 1.95
C GLU A 120 2.60 13.82 1.68
N LEU A 121 2.48 13.46 0.40
CA LEU A 121 1.91 12.19 0.00
C LEU A 121 2.97 11.11 -0.05
N GLU A 122 2.74 10.01 0.68
CA GLU A 122 3.55 8.79 0.65
C GLU A 122 2.73 7.66 0.05
N LEU A 123 3.25 6.98 -0.97
CA LEU A 123 2.65 5.80 -1.58
C LEU A 123 3.41 4.54 -1.16
N VAL A 124 2.71 3.62 -0.50
CA VAL A 124 3.24 2.31 -0.08
C VAL A 124 2.67 1.23 -0.98
N THR A 125 3.52 0.41 -1.58
CA THR A 125 3.07 -0.74 -2.38
C THR A 125 3.22 -2.04 -1.60
N GLY A 126 2.26 -2.96 -1.78
CA GLY A 126 2.30 -4.23 -1.05
C GLY A 126 1.20 -5.21 -1.50
N ALA A 127 1.21 -6.40 -0.89
CA ALA A 127 0.13 -7.36 -1.05
C ALA A 127 -1.15 -6.82 -0.36
N TRP A 128 -2.32 -7.11 -0.94
CA TRP A 128 -3.60 -6.60 -0.43
C TRP A 128 -3.82 -6.90 1.07
N ALA A 129 -3.46 -8.12 1.51
CA ALA A 129 -3.63 -8.53 2.91
C ALA A 129 -2.75 -7.68 3.85
N GLN A 130 -1.50 -7.41 3.45
CA GLN A 130 -0.58 -6.55 4.19
C GLN A 130 -1.08 -5.11 4.24
N LEU A 131 -1.53 -4.56 3.11
CA LEU A 131 -2.06 -3.19 3.04
C LEU A 131 -3.31 -3.02 3.91
N LEU A 132 -4.19 -4.01 3.96
CA LEU A 132 -5.36 -3.96 4.84
C LEU A 132 -4.99 -4.12 6.32
N ASP A 133 -3.96 -4.91 6.63
CA ASP A 133 -3.40 -4.98 7.99
C ASP A 133 -2.77 -3.64 8.38
N ASP A 134 -1.96 -3.03 7.51
CA ASP A 134 -1.38 -1.71 7.72
C ASP A 134 -2.45 -0.64 7.95
N LEU A 135 -3.56 -0.71 7.21
CA LEU A 135 -4.70 0.17 7.40
C LEU A 135 -5.39 -0.05 8.75
N GLN A 136 -5.65 -1.30 9.13
CA GLN A 136 -6.27 -1.63 10.42
C GLN A 136 -5.43 -1.18 11.62
N HIS A 137 -4.12 -1.14 11.45
CA HIS A 137 -3.18 -0.66 12.48
C HIS A 137 -2.80 0.81 12.33
N HIS A 138 -3.51 1.57 11.47
CA HIS A 138 -3.27 3.00 11.21
C HIS A 138 -1.83 3.32 10.74
N ARG A 139 -1.13 2.37 10.11
CA ARG A 139 0.17 2.60 9.47
C ARG A 139 0.04 3.34 8.13
N ILE A 140 -1.13 3.21 7.50
CA ILE A 140 -1.56 3.97 6.31
C ILE A 140 -2.96 4.54 6.53
N ASP A 141 -3.32 5.59 5.79
CA ASP A 141 -4.59 6.33 5.94
C ASP A 141 -5.70 5.79 5.03
N ALA A 142 -5.33 5.22 3.90
CA ALA A 142 -6.23 4.52 2.99
C ALA A 142 -5.48 3.46 2.18
N ALA A 143 -6.21 2.46 1.67
CA ALA A 143 -5.66 1.39 0.82
C ALA A 143 -6.51 1.21 -0.43
N LEU A 144 -5.88 1.31 -1.62
CA LEU A 144 -6.49 0.98 -2.90
C LEU A 144 -6.09 -0.45 -3.29
N VAL A 145 -7.03 -1.38 -3.18
CA VAL A 145 -6.77 -2.81 -3.39
C VAL A 145 -7.81 -3.45 -4.30
N ALA A 146 -7.37 -4.45 -5.05
CA ALA A 146 -8.24 -5.24 -5.91
C ALA A 146 -9.03 -6.25 -5.08
N ALA A 147 -10.32 -6.36 -5.31
CA ALA A 147 -11.28 -7.21 -4.63
C ALA A 147 -11.13 -7.22 -3.09
N GLY A 148 -12.20 -7.16 -2.38
CA GLY A 148 -12.16 -7.17 -0.93
C GLY A 148 -13.45 -7.73 -0.34
N GLY A 149 -13.35 -8.31 0.84
CA GLY A 149 -14.51 -8.64 1.66
C GLY A 149 -14.81 -7.50 2.63
N LYS A 150 -16.03 -7.45 3.15
CA LYS A 150 -16.39 -6.54 4.24
C LYS A 150 -15.45 -6.75 5.44
N ARG A 151 -14.88 -5.67 5.95
CA ARG A 151 -14.04 -5.66 7.14
C ARG A 151 -14.73 -4.86 8.24
N PRO A 152 -14.90 -5.41 9.47
CA PRO A 152 -15.73 -4.77 10.51
C PRO A 152 -15.31 -3.34 10.86
N LYS A 153 -14.02 -3.04 10.83
CA LYS A 153 -13.46 -1.73 11.20
C LYS A 153 -13.18 -0.81 10.00
N LEU A 154 -13.39 -1.27 8.77
CA LEU A 154 -13.07 -0.51 7.58
C LEU A 154 -14.35 -0.18 6.81
N GLU A 155 -14.34 0.99 6.19
CA GLU A 155 -15.26 1.38 5.13
C GLU A 155 -14.60 1.19 3.78
N GLN A 156 -15.40 1.08 2.74
CA GLN A 156 -14.91 0.86 1.39
C GLN A 156 -15.81 1.53 0.36
N SER A 157 -15.23 1.90 -0.76
CA SER A 157 -15.92 2.39 -1.95
C SER A 157 -15.27 1.83 -3.19
N VAL A 158 -16.06 1.36 -4.15
CA VAL A 158 -15.56 0.98 -5.46
C VAL A 158 -15.02 2.22 -6.15
N VAL A 159 -13.83 2.13 -6.70
CA VAL A 159 -13.16 3.21 -7.45
C VAL A 159 -13.24 2.94 -8.95
N TYR A 160 -12.85 1.73 -9.38
CA TYR A 160 -12.96 1.29 -10.77
C TYR A 160 -12.96 -0.24 -10.85
N SER A 161 -13.52 -0.76 -11.95
CA SER A 161 -13.46 -2.18 -12.28
C SER A 161 -12.34 -2.42 -13.29
N GLU A 162 -11.39 -3.29 -12.96
CA GLU A 162 -10.27 -3.63 -13.83
C GLU A 162 -10.60 -4.82 -14.70
N ARG A 163 -10.53 -4.64 -16.02
CA ARG A 163 -10.66 -5.74 -16.97
C ARG A 163 -9.40 -6.58 -16.97
N LEU A 164 -9.57 -7.89 -17.00
CA LEU A 164 -8.47 -8.85 -17.06
C LEU A 164 -8.34 -9.38 -18.49
N VAL A 165 -7.10 -9.54 -18.95
CA VAL A 165 -6.76 -10.11 -20.26
C VAL A 165 -5.70 -11.19 -20.08
N LEU A 166 -5.84 -12.27 -20.83
CA LEU A 166 -4.79 -13.27 -20.92
C LEU A 166 -3.73 -12.78 -21.89
N ILE A 167 -2.46 -12.87 -21.51
CA ILE A 167 -1.33 -12.44 -22.35
C ILE A 167 -0.41 -13.61 -22.65
N THR A 168 0.06 -13.63 -23.91
CA THR A 168 1.06 -14.58 -24.41
C THR A 168 2.13 -13.85 -25.20
N SER A 169 3.26 -14.50 -25.50
CA SER A 169 4.18 -13.99 -26.51
C SER A 169 3.48 -13.94 -27.89
N ALA A 170 3.77 -12.92 -28.67
CA ALA A 170 3.23 -12.75 -30.02
C ALA A 170 3.59 -13.93 -30.95
N SER A 171 4.65 -14.68 -30.64
CA SER A 171 5.07 -15.89 -31.36
C SER A 171 4.38 -17.18 -30.91
N SER A 172 3.59 -17.11 -29.83
CA SER A 172 2.89 -18.29 -29.29
C SER A 172 1.69 -18.68 -30.14
N ALA A 173 1.32 -19.97 -30.10
CA ALA A 173 0.06 -20.42 -30.69
C ALA A 173 -1.14 -19.66 -30.09
N PRO A 174 -2.16 -19.34 -30.88
CA PRO A 174 -3.38 -18.66 -30.41
C PRO A 174 -4.04 -19.39 -29.24
N ILE A 175 -4.82 -18.65 -28.48
CA ILE A 175 -5.67 -19.17 -27.41
C ILE A 175 -7.11 -18.81 -27.72
N GLU A 176 -7.96 -19.82 -27.90
CA GLU A 176 -9.37 -19.67 -28.19
C GLU A 176 -10.23 -19.89 -26.93
N ASP A 177 -9.79 -20.77 -26.05
CA ASP A 177 -10.46 -21.04 -24.76
C ASP A 177 -9.48 -21.51 -23.67
N ALA A 178 -10.01 -21.79 -22.48
CA ALA A 178 -9.22 -22.22 -21.32
C ALA A 178 -8.43 -23.52 -21.56
N ARG A 179 -8.92 -24.42 -22.43
CA ARG A 179 -8.28 -25.74 -22.71
C ARG A 179 -6.94 -25.57 -23.41
N ASP A 180 -6.74 -24.51 -24.15
CA ASP A 180 -5.48 -24.20 -24.80
C ASP A 180 -4.33 -23.86 -23.82
N LEU A 181 -4.67 -23.72 -22.52
CA LEU A 181 -3.68 -23.55 -21.46
C LEU A 181 -3.12 -24.88 -20.93
N ALA A 182 -3.66 -26.01 -21.36
CA ALA A 182 -3.14 -27.33 -21.01
C ALA A 182 -1.67 -27.47 -21.48
N GLY A 183 -0.78 -27.85 -20.56
CA GLY A 183 0.64 -28.00 -20.83
C GLY A 183 1.43 -26.68 -20.92
N ARG A 184 0.79 -25.51 -20.79
CA ARG A 184 1.50 -24.22 -20.69
C ARG A 184 1.85 -23.89 -19.25
N THR A 185 2.92 -23.10 -19.06
CA THR A 185 3.27 -22.56 -17.74
C THR A 185 2.47 -21.28 -17.49
N LEU A 186 1.77 -21.22 -16.35
CA LEU A 186 1.09 -20.01 -15.89
C LEU A 186 2.02 -19.17 -15.01
N LEU A 187 2.24 -17.94 -15.42
CA LEU A 187 3.00 -16.94 -14.65
C LEU A 187 2.00 -16.14 -13.82
N VAL A 188 2.06 -16.31 -12.51
CA VAL A 188 1.04 -15.77 -11.59
C VAL A 188 1.66 -15.02 -10.43
N TRP A 189 0.88 -14.15 -9.83
CA TRP A 189 1.21 -13.57 -8.53
C TRP A 189 1.19 -14.63 -7.42
N PRO A 190 1.88 -14.37 -6.29
CA PRO A 190 1.78 -15.21 -5.10
C PRO A 190 0.33 -15.46 -4.66
N PRO A 191 0.07 -16.53 -3.87
CA PRO A 191 -1.25 -16.81 -3.32
C PRO A 191 -1.86 -15.61 -2.60
N GLY A 192 -3.19 -15.46 -2.71
CA GLY A 192 -3.93 -14.32 -2.16
C GLY A 192 -4.18 -13.19 -3.16
N CYS A 193 -3.55 -13.19 -4.33
CA CYS A 193 -3.84 -12.21 -5.38
C CYS A 193 -5.21 -12.48 -6.02
N PRO A 194 -6.12 -11.48 -6.09
CA PRO A 194 -7.44 -11.65 -6.71
C PRO A 194 -7.39 -12.01 -8.20
N TYR A 195 -6.41 -11.51 -8.93
CA TYR A 195 -6.23 -11.83 -10.35
C TYR A 195 -5.79 -13.29 -10.55
N ARG A 196 -4.93 -13.79 -9.65
CA ARG A 196 -4.60 -15.21 -9.61
C ARG A 196 -5.85 -16.06 -9.31
N ALA A 197 -6.65 -15.68 -8.33
CA ALA A 197 -7.89 -16.37 -8.00
C ALA A 197 -8.89 -16.37 -9.17
N ALA A 198 -8.98 -15.26 -9.93
CA ALA A 198 -9.81 -15.18 -11.13
C ALA A 198 -9.36 -16.20 -12.19
N LEU A 199 -8.04 -16.30 -12.44
CA LEU A 199 -7.48 -17.29 -13.36
C LEU A 199 -7.73 -18.73 -12.90
N GLU A 200 -7.44 -19.03 -11.64
CA GLU A 200 -7.67 -20.36 -11.07
C GLU A 200 -9.15 -20.77 -11.12
N ASN A 201 -10.08 -19.85 -10.85
CA ASN A 201 -11.51 -20.09 -10.95
C ASN A 201 -11.96 -20.32 -12.40
N TRP A 202 -11.40 -19.58 -13.36
CA TRP A 202 -11.71 -19.77 -14.79
C TRP A 202 -11.25 -21.13 -15.32
N LEU A 203 -10.12 -21.64 -14.81
CA LEU A 203 -9.57 -22.96 -15.21
C LEU A 203 -10.25 -24.15 -14.53
N LYS A 204 -10.80 -23.93 -13.34
CA LYS A 204 -11.35 -25.02 -12.52
C LYS A 204 -12.39 -25.91 -13.21
N PRO A 205 -13.37 -25.38 -14.00
CA PRO A 205 -14.37 -26.22 -14.69
C PRO A 205 -13.76 -27.14 -15.75
N HIS A 206 -12.56 -26.85 -16.24
CA HIS A 206 -11.89 -27.59 -17.33
C HIS A 206 -10.91 -28.66 -16.83
N ASP A 207 -10.77 -28.84 -15.52
CA ASP A 207 -9.81 -29.78 -14.87
C ASP A 207 -8.37 -29.62 -15.36
N ILE A 208 -7.97 -28.38 -15.69
CA ILE A 208 -6.63 -28.06 -16.18
C ILE A 208 -5.71 -27.84 -14.98
N LYS A 209 -4.60 -28.59 -14.95
CA LYS A 209 -3.54 -28.49 -13.93
C LYS A 209 -2.24 -27.98 -14.57
N PRO A 210 -2.11 -26.66 -14.78
CA PRO A 210 -0.94 -26.11 -15.43
C PRO A 210 0.27 -26.10 -14.50
N ALA A 211 1.48 -26.04 -15.07
CA ALA A 211 2.65 -25.67 -14.33
C ALA A 211 2.54 -24.20 -13.88
N ILE A 212 2.93 -23.90 -12.65
CA ILE A 212 2.83 -22.56 -12.08
C ILE A 212 4.22 -22.01 -11.76
N ALA A 213 4.52 -20.81 -12.26
CA ALA A 213 5.65 -19.99 -11.85
C ALA A 213 5.11 -18.71 -11.19
N SER A 214 5.54 -18.42 -9.95
CA SER A 214 5.02 -17.31 -9.15
C SER A 214 6.03 -16.18 -9.05
N TYR A 215 5.63 -14.97 -9.45
CA TYR A 215 6.44 -13.76 -9.40
C TYR A 215 5.63 -12.59 -8.80
N ALA A 216 6.24 -11.83 -7.89
CA ALA A 216 5.62 -10.68 -7.23
C ALA A 216 5.99 -9.35 -7.93
N SER A 217 5.98 -9.33 -9.26
CA SER A 217 6.29 -8.15 -10.07
C SER A 217 5.66 -8.27 -11.46
N TRP A 218 4.88 -7.26 -11.86
CA TRP A 218 4.30 -7.21 -13.20
C TRP A 218 5.37 -7.07 -14.27
N GLY A 219 6.43 -6.30 -14.02
CA GLY A 219 7.55 -6.21 -14.96
C GLY A 219 8.19 -7.56 -15.24
N THR A 220 8.41 -8.37 -14.20
CA THR A 220 8.95 -9.73 -14.35
C THR A 220 7.97 -10.65 -15.09
N ILE A 221 6.69 -10.64 -14.73
CA ILE A 221 5.67 -11.47 -15.39
C ILE A 221 5.59 -11.12 -16.88
N ILE A 222 5.43 -9.83 -17.21
CA ILE A 222 5.31 -9.36 -18.60
C ILE A 222 6.57 -9.67 -19.39
N GLY A 223 7.76 -9.43 -18.82
CA GLY A 223 9.04 -9.77 -19.46
C GLY A 223 9.18 -11.26 -19.73
N CYS A 224 8.80 -12.11 -18.79
CA CYS A 224 8.83 -13.58 -18.95
C CYS A 224 7.83 -14.08 -20.00
N VAL A 225 6.62 -13.47 -20.06
CA VAL A 225 5.62 -13.79 -21.09
C VAL A 225 6.15 -13.41 -22.47
N SER A 226 6.70 -12.19 -22.64
CA SER A 226 7.25 -11.77 -23.94
C SER A 226 8.44 -12.61 -24.38
N ALA A 227 9.22 -13.12 -23.45
CA ALA A 227 10.29 -14.08 -23.71
C ALA A 227 9.79 -15.52 -24.02
N GLY A 228 8.49 -15.78 -24.01
CA GLY A 228 7.90 -17.07 -24.36
C GLY A 228 7.94 -18.14 -23.26
N ILE A 229 8.18 -17.75 -21.99
CA ILE A 229 8.25 -18.70 -20.87
C ILE A 229 6.88 -19.30 -20.55
N GLY A 230 5.80 -18.55 -20.80
CA GLY A 230 4.45 -19.00 -20.50
C GLY A 230 3.38 -17.96 -20.77
N VAL A 231 2.26 -18.04 -20.07
CA VAL A 231 1.09 -17.18 -20.21
C VAL A 231 0.73 -16.57 -18.87
N ALA A 232 0.09 -15.41 -18.85
CA ALA A 232 -0.37 -14.77 -17.61
C ALA A 232 -1.74 -14.13 -17.80
N LEU A 233 -2.50 -14.01 -16.71
CA LEU A 233 -3.67 -13.14 -16.64
C LEU A 233 -3.23 -11.80 -16.04
N ALA A 234 -3.40 -10.72 -16.78
CA ALA A 234 -2.96 -9.39 -16.39
C ALA A 234 -4.10 -8.37 -16.41
N PRO A 235 -4.06 -7.34 -15.54
CA PRO A 235 -4.93 -6.17 -15.67
C PRO A 235 -4.65 -5.45 -16.99
N GLU A 236 -5.69 -5.16 -17.78
CA GLU A 236 -5.52 -4.51 -19.07
C GLU A 236 -4.84 -3.12 -18.95
N GLY A 237 -5.16 -2.39 -17.88
CA GLY A 237 -4.62 -1.05 -17.64
C GLY A 237 -3.13 -0.97 -17.37
N ILE A 238 -2.48 -2.11 -17.04
CA ILE A 238 -1.03 -2.12 -16.78
C ILE A 238 -0.21 -2.30 -18.06
N LEU A 239 -0.74 -2.98 -19.08
CA LEU A 239 0.01 -3.34 -20.28
C LEU A 239 0.56 -2.12 -21.02
N ALA A 240 -0.20 -1.04 -21.10
CA ALA A 240 0.21 0.19 -21.75
C ALA A 240 1.47 0.85 -21.12
N ARG A 241 1.93 0.39 -19.97
CA ARG A 241 3.09 0.92 -19.26
C ARG A 241 4.40 0.16 -19.54
N TYR A 242 4.32 -0.95 -20.30
CA TYR A 242 5.48 -1.77 -20.59
C TYR A 242 5.77 -1.77 -22.08
N GLU A 243 7.01 -1.44 -22.47
CA GLU A 243 7.47 -1.45 -23.87
C GLU A 243 7.31 -2.84 -24.52
N GLN A 244 7.51 -3.89 -23.72
CA GLN A 244 7.36 -5.28 -24.14
C GLN A 244 5.91 -5.64 -24.53
N ALA A 245 4.93 -4.79 -24.24
CA ALA A 245 3.54 -5.04 -24.63
C ALA A 245 3.39 -5.24 -26.16
N ASN A 246 4.25 -4.63 -26.96
CA ASN A 246 4.28 -4.82 -28.42
C ASN A 246 4.72 -6.24 -28.84
N GLN A 247 5.32 -7.03 -27.95
CA GLN A 247 5.74 -8.41 -28.16
C GLN A 247 4.72 -9.42 -27.62
N LEU A 248 3.57 -8.92 -27.17
CA LEU A 248 2.51 -9.72 -26.57
C LEU A 248 1.27 -9.75 -27.44
N THR A 249 0.56 -10.86 -27.38
CA THR A 249 -0.83 -10.98 -27.82
C THR A 249 -1.71 -11.05 -26.60
N SER A 250 -2.78 -10.26 -26.58
CA SER A 250 -3.76 -10.25 -25.49
C SER A 250 -5.09 -10.82 -25.95
N TYR A 251 -5.71 -11.64 -25.12
CA TYR A 251 -6.99 -12.28 -25.37
C TYR A 251 -8.00 -11.87 -24.30
N ARG A 252 -9.22 -11.56 -24.71
CA ARG A 252 -10.34 -11.25 -23.82
C ARG A 252 -11.31 -12.41 -23.85
N PHE A 253 -11.76 -12.83 -22.68
CA PHE A 253 -12.77 -13.86 -22.50
C PHE A 253 -13.89 -13.31 -21.64
N ASP A 254 -15.13 -13.46 -22.05
CA ASP A 254 -16.31 -12.95 -21.35
C ASP A 254 -16.49 -13.62 -19.97
N GLU A 255 -15.99 -14.83 -19.81
CA GLU A 255 -15.98 -15.59 -18.55
C GLU A 255 -14.99 -15.04 -17.52
N LEU A 256 -14.03 -14.22 -17.94
CA LEU A 256 -13.09 -13.55 -17.05
C LEU A 256 -13.71 -12.24 -16.55
N ALA A 257 -14.43 -12.34 -15.43
CA ALA A 257 -15.06 -11.20 -14.81
C ALA A 257 -14.04 -10.09 -14.48
N ALA A 258 -14.46 -8.84 -14.65
CA ALA A 258 -13.69 -7.70 -14.17
C ALA A 258 -13.55 -7.76 -12.65
N VAL A 259 -12.45 -7.22 -12.13
CA VAL A 259 -12.18 -7.18 -10.69
C VAL A 259 -12.27 -5.74 -10.20
N ASP A 260 -13.15 -5.52 -9.21
CA ASP A 260 -13.30 -4.22 -8.59
C ASP A 260 -12.05 -3.85 -7.78
N ASN A 261 -11.62 -2.62 -7.96
CA ASN A 261 -10.60 -1.98 -7.14
C ASN A 261 -11.30 -1.00 -6.19
N LEU A 262 -11.07 -1.20 -4.90
CA LEU A 262 -11.74 -0.50 -3.84
C LEU A 262 -10.76 0.32 -3.03
N LEU A 263 -11.18 1.53 -2.69
CA LEU A 263 -10.52 2.33 -1.67
C LEU A 263 -11.10 1.97 -0.31
N PHE A 264 -10.24 1.56 0.60
CA PHE A 264 -10.56 1.29 2.00
C PHE A 264 -10.00 2.37 2.90
N TRP A 265 -10.75 2.69 3.99
CA TRP A 265 -10.30 3.57 5.07
C TRP A 265 -10.89 3.13 6.41
N HIS A 266 -10.34 3.60 7.51
CA HIS A 266 -10.82 3.23 8.85
C HIS A 266 -12.12 3.97 9.17
N LYS A 267 -13.13 3.26 9.71
CA LYS A 267 -14.44 3.83 10.07
C LYS A 267 -14.37 4.93 11.12
N ASP A 268 -13.46 4.76 12.09
CA ASP A 268 -13.31 5.68 13.22
C ASP A 268 -12.54 6.95 12.84
N THR A 269 -11.97 7.01 11.63
CA THR A 269 -11.35 8.22 11.11
C THR A 269 -12.43 9.17 10.65
N GLN A 270 -12.80 10.15 11.49
CA GLN A 270 -13.77 11.17 11.14
C GLN A 270 -13.28 11.98 9.90
N ARG A 271 -13.19 13.23 9.92
CA ARG A 271 -12.83 14.05 8.76
C ARG A 271 -11.32 14.06 8.50
N HIS A 272 -10.82 13.33 7.50
CA HIS A 272 -9.42 13.38 7.06
C HIS A 272 -9.31 14.10 5.73
N LEU A 273 -9.13 15.43 5.75
CA LEU A 273 -9.23 16.29 4.55
C LEU A 273 -8.33 15.84 3.38
N ALA A 274 -7.09 15.44 3.64
CA ALA A 274 -6.18 15.00 2.59
C ALA A 274 -6.66 13.67 1.97
N ARG A 275 -7.09 12.70 2.79
CA ARG A 275 -7.66 11.43 2.29
C ARG A 275 -8.96 11.67 1.53
N ASP A 276 -9.84 12.52 2.04
CA ASP A 276 -11.15 12.79 1.44
C ASP A 276 -10.98 13.52 0.10
N ALA A 277 -10.00 14.42 -0.01
CA ALA A 277 -9.59 15.06 -1.25
C ALA A 277 -9.01 14.04 -2.26
N PHE A 278 -8.20 13.09 -1.79
CA PHE A 278 -7.68 12.00 -2.63
C PHE A 278 -8.81 11.09 -3.13
N ALA A 279 -9.73 10.70 -2.26
CA ALA A 279 -10.92 9.92 -2.63
C ALA A 279 -11.84 10.69 -3.60
N GLY A 280 -11.95 12.01 -3.45
CA GLY A 280 -12.64 12.89 -4.40
C GLY A 280 -12.02 12.83 -5.79
N LEU A 281 -10.70 12.98 -5.86
CA LEU A 281 -9.97 12.93 -7.13
C LEU A 281 -10.03 11.55 -7.81
N LEU A 282 -10.02 10.47 -7.03
CA LEU A 282 -10.24 9.12 -7.57
C LEU A 282 -11.61 9.01 -8.24
N ARG A 283 -12.67 9.54 -7.60
CA ARG A 283 -14.03 9.54 -8.19
C ARG A 283 -14.13 10.43 -9.43
N GLU A 284 -13.46 11.58 -9.45
CA GLU A 284 -13.42 12.45 -10.64
C GLU A 284 -12.74 11.77 -11.84
N THR A 285 -11.74 10.91 -11.56
CA THR A 285 -10.92 10.31 -12.61
C THR A 285 -11.50 9.00 -13.16
N PHE A 286 -12.16 8.22 -12.32
CA PHE A 286 -12.56 6.84 -12.64
C PHE A 286 -14.08 6.59 -12.48
N GLY A 287 -14.82 7.52 -11.88
CA GLY A 287 -16.26 7.42 -11.62
C GLY A 287 -17.18 7.83 -12.77
#